data_464759704e365f8908517d73f3fc0ae3
#
_entry.id   464759704e365f8908517d73f3fc0ae3
#
_cell.length_a   1.000
_cell.length_b   1.000
_cell.length_c   1.000
_cell.angle_alpha   90.00
_cell.angle_beta   90.00
_cell.angle_gamma   90.00
#
_symmetry.space_group_name_H-M   'P 1'
#
loop_
_entity.id
_entity.type
_entity.pdbx_description
1 polymer ?
#
loop_
_entity_poly.entity_id
_entity_poly.type
_entity_poly.pdbx_seq_one_letter_code
_entity_poly.pdbx_strand_id
1 'polypeptide(L)'
;MLATVFYGKDDIRVEEVERPRAGANDAVIRVTLTTICGTDLHILRGEYPVKPGLVIGHEPVGVIEELGAAVTGYKVGDRVLVGAITPCGQCRACLSGHLSQCGHGEGYEAIGGWRFGNTINGAQAEYLLVPNAQANLAKIPDELSDEQVVLLSDIASTGFAGAESGQIRIGDSVVVFAQGPIGLCATAGAKLMGAALVIGIDGDDNRLAVSRRMGADVVFDYRQVDVAAEVQKLTGGGADVAIEALGTQMTFESALRSLRPGGTLSSLGVYSGKLQLPYDAFAAGLGDHRIVTSLCPGGKERMRRLMEVVRHGRVDFTKLLTHTFPLEKIQDAYRLFGGRSDGVLKVAIKP
;
A
#
# COMPACT_ATOMS: atom_id res chain seq x y z
N MET A 1 26.78 2.02 7.10
CA MET A 1 25.48 1.60 7.61
C MET A 1 25.07 0.28 6.98
N LEU A 2 24.38 -0.59 7.72
CA LEU A 2 23.81 -1.81 7.14
C LEU A 2 22.58 -1.50 6.29
N ALA A 3 22.44 -2.22 5.16
CA ALA A 3 21.32 -2.09 4.25
C ALA A 3 21.09 -3.36 3.43
N THR A 4 19.86 -3.57 2.96
CA THR A 4 19.50 -4.64 2.05
C THR A 4 19.65 -4.17 0.61
N VAL A 5 20.68 -4.63 -0.07
CA VAL A 5 21.03 -4.26 -1.44
C VAL A 5 20.52 -5.33 -2.42
N PHE A 6 19.85 -4.89 -3.48
CA PHE A 6 19.37 -5.74 -4.57
C PHE A 6 20.44 -5.87 -5.66
N TYR A 7 20.76 -7.10 -6.08
CA TYR A 7 21.73 -7.38 -7.13
C TYR A 7 21.13 -8.03 -8.39
N GLY A 8 19.88 -8.45 -8.31
CA GLY A 8 19.18 -9.10 -9.40
C GLY A 8 18.17 -10.13 -8.91
N LYS A 9 17.64 -10.90 -9.84
CA LYS A 9 16.64 -11.92 -9.51
C LYS A 9 17.16 -12.88 -8.43
N ASP A 10 16.36 -13.03 -7.37
CA ASP A 10 16.61 -13.87 -6.20
C ASP A 10 17.91 -13.55 -5.44
N ASP A 11 18.50 -12.36 -5.66
CA ASP A 11 19.75 -11.93 -5.02
C ASP A 11 19.58 -10.58 -4.30
N ILE A 12 19.39 -10.67 -2.98
CA ILE A 12 19.47 -9.56 -2.04
C ILE A 12 20.52 -9.88 -0.98
N ARG A 13 21.29 -8.87 -0.58
CA ARG A 13 22.37 -9.02 0.40
C ARG A 13 22.28 -7.93 1.46
N VAL A 14 22.58 -8.29 2.71
CA VAL A 14 22.80 -7.33 3.77
C VAL A 14 24.27 -7.00 3.79
N GLU A 15 24.60 -5.74 3.58
CA GLU A 15 25.97 -5.27 3.52
C GLU A 15 26.15 -3.84 4.02
N GLU A 16 27.39 -3.44 4.26
CA GLU A 16 27.72 -2.08 4.62
C GLU A 16 27.73 -1.19 3.37
N VAL A 17 26.94 -0.10 3.43
CA VAL A 17 26.90 0.95 2.40
C VAL A 17 27.17 2.31 3.01
N GLU A 18 27.47 3.30 2.19
CA GLU A 18 27.67 4.68 2.65
C GLU A 18 26.37 5.24 3.26
N ARG A 19 26.49 5.90 4.42
CA ARG A 19 25.37 6.61 5.04
C ARG A 19 25.01 7.85 4.21
N PRO A 20 23.73 8.06 3.86
CA PRO A 20 23.32 9.25 3.10
C PRO A 20 23.50 10.54 3.91
N ARG A 21 23.58 11.67 3.20
CA ARG A 21 23.60 13.03 3.76
C ARG A 21 22.43 13.83 3.22
N ALA A 22 21.89 14.72 4.06
CA ALA A 22 20.79 15.58 3.66
C ALA A 22 21.26 16.72 2.74
N GLY A 23 20.60 16.89 1.61
CA GLY A 23 20.64 18.12 0.83
C GLY A 23 19.81 19.23 1.50
N ALA A 24 19.83 20.44 0.93
CA ALA A 24 19.16 21.61 1.55
C ALA A 24 17.67 21.40 1.83
N ASN A 25 16.95 20.63 0.99
CA ASN A 25 15.52 20.38 1.11
C ASN A 25 15.18 18.98 1.65
N ASP A 26 16.18 18.19 2.06
CA ASP A 26 16.05 16.81 2.41
C ASP A 26 16.20 16.57 3.92
N ALA A 27 15.94 15.36 4.35
CA ALA A 27 16.25 14.89 5.69
C ALA A 27 16.89 13.51 5.63
N VAL A 28 17.72 13.17 6.61
CA VAL A 28 18.11 11.78 6.87
C VAL A 28 17.40 11.32 8.13
N ILE A 29 16.72 10.21 8.04
CA ILE A 29 16.11 9.54 9.20
C ILE A 29 16.89 8.29 9.55
N ARG A 30 17.06 8.00 10.84
CA ARG A 30 17.39 6.67 11.33
C ARG A 30 16.11 5.85 11.34
N VAL A 31 16.08 4.81 10.54
CA VAL A 31 14.91 3.92 10.44
C VAL A 31 14.77 3.13 11.73
N THR A 32 13.60 3.19 12.37
CA THR A 32 13.30 2.42 13.57
C THR A 32 12.44 1.19 13.28
N LEU A 33 11.67 1.27 12.19
CA LEU A 33 10.84 0.17 11.70
C LEU A 33 10.59 0.35 10.20
N THR A 34 10.68 -0.76 9.46
CA THR A 34 10.22 -0.86 8.07
C THR A 34 9.51 -2.20 7.88
N THR A 35 8.96 -2.45 6.70
CA THR A 35 8.30 -3.73 6.42
C THR A 35 8.66 -4.27 5.04
N ILE A 36 8.31 -5.54 4.78
CA ILE A 36 8.39 -6.14 3.46
C ILE A 36 7.02 -6.02 2.78
N CYS A 37 7.01 -5.53 1.54
CA CYS A 37 5.84 -5.40 0.68
C CYS A 37 5.80 -6.51 -0.39
N GLY A 38 4.61 -6.76 -0.95
CA GLY A 38 4.46 -7.60 -2.14
C GLY A 38 5.27 -7.09 -3.32
N THR A 39 5.41 -5.78 -3.45
CA THR A 39 6.24 -5.11 -4.47
C THR A 39 7.72 -5.50 -4.35
N ASP A 40 8.24 -5.63 -3.13
CA ASP A 40 9.63 -6.07 -2.92
C ASP A 40 9.85 -7.51 -3.41
N LEU A 41 8.82 -8.38 -3.29
CA LEU A 41 8.86 -9.74 -3.88
C LEU A 41 8.84 -9.71 -5.42
N HIS A 42 8.07 -8.80 -6.03
CA HIS A 42 8.07 -8.61 -7.49
C HIS A 42 9.44 -8.14 -7.98
N ILE A 43 10.10 -7.24 -7.25
CA ILE A 43 11.48 -6.81 -7.52
C ILE A 43 12.43 -8.00 -7.43
N LEU A 44 12.37 -8.75 -6.31
CA LEU A 44 13.24 -9.91 -6.07
C LEU A 44 13.09 -10.99 -7.15
N ARG A 45 11.88 -11.20 -7.67
CA ARG A 45 11.61 -12.16 -8.76
C ARG A 45 12.00 -11.65 -10.13
N GLY A 46 12.44 -10.39 -10.25
CA GLY A 46 12.77 -9.75 -11.53
C GLY A 46 11.54 -9.41 -12.38
N GLU A 47 10.37 -9.35 -11.76
CA GLU A 47 9.09 -8.97 -12.41
C GLU A 47 8.96 -7.44 -12.52
N TYR A 48 9.74 -6.71 -11.73
CA TYR A 48 9.80 -5.25 -11.74
C TYR A 48 11.25 -4.77 -11.94
N PRO A 49 11.52 -3.89 -12.94
CA PRO A 49 12.87 -3.48 -13.29
C PRO A 49 13.41 -2.45 -12.29
N VAL A 50 14.25 -2.91 -11.37
CA VAL A 50 15.04 -2.07 -10.47
C VAL A 50 16.52 -2.27 -10.77
N LYS A 51 17.30 -1.20 -10.70
CA LYS A 51 18.75 -1.27 -10.96
C LYS A 51 19.47 -2.05 -9.86
N PRO A 52 20.34 -3.00 -10.20
CA PRO A 52 21.25 -3.61 -9.22
C PRO A 52 22.07 -2.54 -8.49
N GLY A 53 22.36 -2.80 -7.21
CA GLY A 53 23.08 -1.89 -6.32
C GLY A 53 22.19 -0.92 -5.55
N LEU A 54 20.86 -0.93 -5.76
CA LEU A 54 19.92 -0.14 -4.94
C LEU A 54 19.53 -0.86 -3.65
N VAL A 55 19.43 -0.08 -2.57
CA VAL A 55 18.77 -0.51 -1.33
C VAL A 55 17.27 -0.56 -1.59
N ILE A 56 16.61 -1.67 -1.23
CA ILE A 56 15.17 -1.86 -1.45
C ILE A 56 14.34 -1.46 -0.22
N GLY A 57 12.99 -1.56 -0.34
CA GLY A 57 12.04 -1.20 0.71
C GLY A 57 11.52 0.23 0.61
N HIS A 58 10.25 0.44 0.99
CA HIS A 58 9.57 1.73 0.79
C HIS A 58 8.56 2.08 1.89
N GLU A 59 8.59 1.41 3.03
CA GLU A 59 7.62 1.60 4.13
C GLU A 59 8.32 2.03 5.43
N PRO A 60 8.91 3.26 5.53
CA PRO A 60 9.73 3.66 6.66
C PRO A 60 8.97 4.38 7.78
N VAL A 61 9.36 4.06 9.00
CA VAL A 61 9.21 4.89 10.20
C VAL A 61 10.60 5.16 10.76
N GLY A 62 10.84 6.35 11.28
CA GLY A 62 12.15 6.65 11.86
C GLY A 62 12.21 7.92 12.68
N VAL A 63 13.42 8.25 13.09
CA VAL A 63 13.77 9.46 13.85
C VAL A 63 14.67 10.33 12.99
N ILE A 64 14.39 11.61 12.93
CA ILE A 64 15.23 12.57 12.19
C ILE A 64 16.61 12.67 12.81
N GLU A 65 17.64 12.43 12.01
CA GLU A 65 19.06 12.52 12.40
C GLU A 65 19.76 13.73 11.75
N GLU A 66 19.32 14.13 10.55
CA GLU A 66 19.89 15.27 9.83
C GLU A 66 18.78 15.99 9.06
N LEU A 67 18.83 17.32 9.06
CA LEU A 67 17.88 18.18 8.35
C LEU A 67 18.63 19.13 7.42
N GLY A 68 18.13 19.26 6.20
CA GLY A 68 18.57 20.29 5.27
C GLY A 68 18.18 21.69 5.74
N ALA A 69 18.99 22.68 5.38
CA ALA A 69 18.85 24.06 5.87
C ALA A 69 17.51 24.74 5.48
N ALA A 70 16.83 24.25 4.45
CA ALA A 70 15.53 24.77 4.00
C ALA A 70 14.33 24.07 4.64
N VAL A 71 14.55 23.00 5.42
CA VAL A 71 13.47 22.24 6.07
C VAL A 71 13.05 22.96 7.35
N THR A 72 11.77 23.28 7.47
CA THR A 72 11.22 24.05 8.60
C THR A 72 10.18 23.25 9.38
N GLY A 73 10.01 23.59 10.67
CA GLY A 73 8.98 22.98 11.53
C GLY A 73 9.34 21.59 12.05
N TYR A 74 10.57 21.11 11.82
CA TYR A 74 11.12 19.85 12.32
C TYR A 74 12.42 20.11 13.10
N LYS A 75 12.79 19.15 13.93
CA LYS A 75 14.07 19.11 14.64
C LYS A 75 14.63 17.69 14.64
N VAL A 76 15.94 17.56 14.80
CA VAL A 76 16.60 16.29 15.08
C VAL A 76 15.97 15.67 16.33
N GLY A 77 15.69 14.37 16.28
CA GLY A 77 14.98 13.63 17.31
C GLY A 77 13.45 13.56 17.12
N ASP A 78 12.84 14.31 16.20
CA ASP A 78 11.42 14.12 15.87
C ASP A 78 11.18 12.73 15.26
N ARG A 79 10.17 12.01 15.77
CA ARG A 79 9.70 10.76 15.16
C ARG A 79 8.80 11.06 13.96
N VAL A 80 9.03 10.36 12.86
CA VAL A 80 8.32 10.64 11.60
C VAL A 80 7.92 9.36 10.86
N LEU A 81 6.75 9.46 10.25
CA LEU A 81 6.26 8.52 9.25
C LEU A 81 6.49 9.12 7.86
N VAL A 82 6.97 8.30 6.92
CA VAL A 82 7.15 8.70 5.51
C VAL A 82 6.37 7.74 4.63
N GLY A 83 5.60 8.26 3.68
CA GLY A 83 4.84 7.43 2.74
C GLY A 83 5.74 6.78 1.70
N ALA A 84 5.31 5.63 1.17
CA ALA A 84 5.97 4.93 0.06
C ALA A 84 6.07 5.84 -1.19
N ILE A 85 5.11 6.71 -1.37
CA ILE A 85 5.10 7.74 -2.41
C ILE A 85 5.71 9.02 -1.84
N THR A 86 6.79 9.48 -2.45
CA THR A 86 7.61 10.64 -2.04
C THR A 86 7.58 11.73 -3.10
N PRO A 87 6.48 12.52 -3.18
CA PRO A 87 6.32 13.59 -4.15
C PRO A 87 7.29 14.75 -3.91
N CYS A 88 7.58 15.53 -4.95
CA CYS A 88 8.34 16.77 -4.80
C CYS A 88 7.49 17.91 -4.18
N GLY A 89 6.18 17.82 -4.23
CA GLY A 89 5.24 18.80 -3.68
C GLY A 89 5.01 20.05 -4.55
N GLN A 90 5.72 20.22 -5.68
CA GLN A 90 5.71 21.48 -6.45
C GLN A 90 5.46 21.32 -7.96
N CYS A 91 5.60 20.11 -8.53
CA CYS A 91 5.32 19.90 -9.94
C CYS A 91 3.81 19.93 -10.23
N ARG A 92 3.45 20.00 -11.51
CA ARG A 92 2.05 20.04 -11.95
C ARG A 92 1.24 18.86 -11.42
N ALA A 93 1.79 17.64 -11.45
CA ALA A 93 1.11 16.46 -10.90
C ALA A 93 0.82 16.62 -9.38
N CYS A 94 1.81 17.06 -8.60
CA CYS A 94 1.64 17.28 -7.16
C CYS A 94 0.58 18.35 -6.85
N LEU A 95 0.65 19.50 -7.54
CA LEU A 95 -0.29 20.62 -7.34
C LEU A 95 -1.71 20.29 -7.75
N SER A 96 -1.91 19.33 -8.67
CA SER A 96 -3.23 18.83 -9.07
C SER A 96 -3.71 17.59 -8.27
N GLY A 97 -2.97 17.19 -7.22
CA GLY A 97 -3.35 16.08 -6.33
C GLY A 97 -2.92 14.69 -6.81
N HIS A 98 -2.20 14.58 -7.91
CA HIS A 98 -1.71 13.30 -8.45
C HIS A 98 -0.29 13.00 -7.96
N LEU A 99 -0.10 12.93 -6.63
CA LEU A 99 1.22 12.83 -6.00
C LEU A 99 2.00 11.59 -6.45
N SER A 100 1.32 10.48 -6.69
CA SER A 100 1.91 9.24 -7.20
C SER A 100 2.47 9.33 -8.62
N GLN A 101 2.05 10.35 -9.39
CA GLN A 101 2.52 10.62 -10.75
C GLN A 101 3.46 11.84 -10.79
N CYS A 102 4.20 12.06 -9.70
CA CYS A 102 5.11 13.19 -9.54
C CYS A 102 6.17 13.25 -10.64
N GLY A 103 6.27 14.40 -11.35
CA GLY A 103 7.26 14.63 -12.42
C GLY A 103 8.52 15.34 -11.92
N HIS A 104 8.88 15.24 -10.64
CA HIS A 104 10.15 15.74 -10.03
C HIS A 104 10.49 17.21 -10.31
N GLY A 105 9.49 18.07 -10.31
CA GLY A 105 9.64 19.50 -10.55
C GLY A 105 8.86 19.98 -11.77
N GLU A 106 8.62 19.11 -12.74
CA GLU A 106 7.88 19.39 -13.98
C GLU A 106 6.76 18.38 -14.21
N GLY A 107 5.73 18.75 -14.91
CA GLY A 107 4.70 17.89 -15.51
C GLY A 107 4.19 16.69 -14.69
N TYR A 108 4.06 15.57 -15.40
CA TYR A 108 3.64 14.26 -14.91
C TYR A 108 4.65 13.19 -15.32
N GLU A 109 4.95 12.25 -14.43
CA GLU A 109 5.72 11.05 -14.72
C GLU A 109 4.97 9.83 -14.17
N ALA A 110 4.76 8.82 -15.02
CA ALA A 110 4.05 7.61 -14.61
C ALA A 110 4.77 6.94 -13.44
N ILE A 111 4.04 6.72 -12.34
CA ILE A 111 4.56 6.17 -11.08
C ILE A 111 5.76 6.93 -10.48
N GLY A 112 6.09 8.14 -10.98
CA GLY A 112 7.28 8.90 -10.57
C GLY A 112 7.30 9.29 -9.09
N GLY A 113 6.19 9.24 -8.38
CA GLY A 113 6.14 9.40 -6.93
C GLY A 113 6.67 8.20 -6.14
N TRP A 114 6.73 7.01 -6.72
CA TRP A 114 7.33 5.85 -6.07
C TRP A 114 8.84 5.83 -6.32
N ARG A 115 9.60 6.32 -5.36
CA ARG A 115 11.06 6.51 -5.47
C ARG A 115 11.87 5.52 -4.64
N PHE A 116 11.51 5.32 -3.37
CA PHE A 116 12.23 4.43 -2.46
C PHE A 116 12.25 2.99 -2.97
N GLY A 117 13.44 2.40 -3.01
CA GLY A 117 13.65 1.03 -3.49
C GLY A 117 13.35 0.82 -4.97
N ASN A 118 13.13 1.90 -5.73
CA ASN A 118 12.86 1.89 -7.16
C ASN A 118 13.88 2.76 -7.94
N THR A 119 13.91 4.06 -7.70
CA THR A 119 14.83 4.99 -8.38
C THR A 119 15.89 5.58 -7.47
N ILE A 120 15.68 5.54 -6.16
CA ILE A 120 16.63 5.91 -5.11
C ILE A 120 16.68 4.81 -4.04
N ASN A 121 17.70 4.84 -3.20
CA ASN A 121 17.84 3.90 -2.09
C ASN A 121 16.61 3.92 -1.18
N GLY A 122 16.21 2.74 -0.75
CA GLY A 122 14.99 2.47 0.02
C GLY A 122 15.21 2.31 1.52
N ALA A 123 14.17 1.84 2.18
CA ALA A 123 14.00 1.88 3.63
C ALA A 123 14.49 0.63 4.39
N GLN A 124 14.89 -0.44 3.70
CA GLN A 124 15.44 -1.63 4.38
C GLN A 124 16.93 -1.41 4.70
N ALA A 125 17.18 -0.39 5.54
CA ALA A 125 18.50 0.09 5.95
C ALA A 125 18.41 0.80 7.29
N GLU A 126 19.55 0.99 7.98
CA GLU A 126 19.63 1.76 9.23
C GLU A 126 19.29 3.25 9.04
N TYR A 127 19.62 3.83 7.87
CA TYR A 127 19.36 5.25 7.56
C TYR A 127 18.77 5.39 6.16
N LEU A 128 17.86 6.36 6.02
CA LEU A 128 17.17 6.68 4.79
C LEU A 128 17.24 8.16 4.49
N LEU A 129 17.61 8.52 3.27
CA LEU A 129 17.46 9.89 2.76
C LEU A 129 16.00 10.09 2.33
N VAL A 130 15.33 11.07 2.93
CA VAL A 130 13.98 11.50 2.55
C VAL A 130 14.10 12.78 1.72
N PRO A 131 13.96 12.71 0.40
CA PRO A 131 14.00 13.88 -0.45
C PRO A 131 12.75 14.75 -0.28
N ASN A 132 12.89 16.07 -0.51
CA ASN A 132 11.79 17.02 -0.37
C ASN A 132 11.05 16.84 0.99
N ALA A 133 11.81 16.85 2.07
CA ALA A 133 11.38 16.51 3.42
C ALA A 133 10.11 17.27 3.86
N GLN A 134 9.95 18.52 3.43
CA GLN A 134 8.81 19.36 3.75
C GLN A 134 7.48 18.80 3.20
N ALA A 135 7.52 18.08 2.08
CA ALA A 135 6.36 17.44 1.46
C ALA A 135 6.10 16.01 2.00
N ASN A 136 7.10 15.39 2.64
CA ASN A 136 7.09 13.94 2.89
C ASN A 136 7.14 13.55 4.36
N LEU A 137 7.72 14.34 5.24
CA LEU A 137 7.78 14.01 6.67
C LEU A 137 6.44 14.30 7.37
N ALA A 138 5.88 13.31 8.04
CA ALA A 138 4.74 13.49 8.94
C ALA A 138 5.14 13.14 10.37
N LYS A 139 5.06 14.10 11.31
CA LYS A 139 5.36 13.86 12.72
C LYS A 139 4.41 12.83 13.29
N ILE A 140 4.95 11.84 14.00
CA ILE A 140 4.17 10.85 14.71
C ILE A 140 3.81 11.44 16.09
N PRO A 141 2.50 11.48 16.45
CA PRO A 141 2.06 11.82 17.80
C PRO A 141 2.73 10.92 18.86
N ASP A 142 3.09 11.48 20.02
CA ASP A 142 3.84 10.77 21.06
C ASP A 142 3.12 9.52 21.59
N GLU A 143 1.79 9.53 21.55
CA GLU A 143 0.92 8.44 21.99
C GLU A 143 0.86 7.25 21.01
N LEU A 144 1.36 7.40 19.77
CA LEU A 144 1.38 6.33 18.78
C LEU A 144 2.75 5.65 18.70
N SER A 145 2.75 4.32 18.69
CA SER A 145 3.97 3.53 18.47
C SER A 145 4.31 3.41 16.99
N ASP A 146 5.54 3.00 16.67
CA ASP A 146 6.00 2.77 15.31
C ASP A 146 5.19 1.64 14.64
N GLU A 147 4.87 0.57 15.39
CA GLU A 147 4.06 -0.55 14.93
C GLU A 147 2.62 -0.15 14.57
N GLN A 148 2.05 0.84 15.26
CA GLN A 148 0.72 1.35 14.96
C GLN A 148 0.66 2.14 13.66
N VAL A 149 1.77 2.76 13.24
CA VAL A 149 1.78 3.69 12.10
C VAL A 149 2.51 3.19 10.86
N VAL A 150 3.44 2.22 10.98
CA VAL A 150 4.28 1.79 9.84
C VAL A 150 3.46 1.34 8.63
N LEU A 151 2.34 0.66 8.85
CA LEU A 151 1.49 0.18 7.75
C LEU A 151 0.71 1.29 7.04
N LEU A 152 0.68 2.51 7.61
CA LEU A 152 0.09 3.68 6.98
C LEU A 152 0.91 4.19 5.81
N SER A 153 2.23 3.91 5.81
CA SER A 153 3.17 4.35 4.77
C SER A 153 2.80 3.87 3.37
N ASP A 154 2.23 2.65 3.26
CA ASP A 154 1.84 2.05 1.99
C ASP A 154 0.48 1.34 2.06
N ILE A 155 0.42 0.15 2.68
CA ILE A 155 -0.73 -0.76 2.50
C ILE A 155 -2.06 -0.18 2.99
N ALA A 156 -2.06 0.56 4.10
CA ALA A 156 -3.28 1.20 4.59
C ALA A 156 -3.64 2.40 3.71
N SER A 157 -2.65 3.19 3.26
CA SER A 157 -2.89 4.29 2.32
C SER A 157 -3.47 3.78 1.01
N THR A 158 -2.90 2.69 0.46
CA THR A 158 -3.36 2.04 -0.78
C THR A 158 -4.75 1.45 -0.61
N GLY A 159 -5.00 0.68 0.45
CA GLY A 159 -6.30 0.06 0.69
C GLY A 159 -7.42 1.10 0.87
N PHE A 160 -7.15 2.16 1.63
CA PHE A 160 -8.12 3.26 1.80
C PHE A 160 -8.34 4.03 0.50
N ALA A 161 -7.29 4.21 -0.33
CA ALA A 161 -7.46 4.80 -1.65
C ALA A 161 -8.40 3.99 -2.55
N GLY A 162 -8.43 2.66 -2.40
CA GLY A 162 -9.38 1.81 -3.09
C GLY A 162 -10.83 2.13 -2.72
N ALA A 163 -11.09 2.35 -1.44
CA ALA A 163 -12.41 2.76 -0.96
C ALA A 163 -12.76 4.19 -1.42
N GLU A 164 -11.81 5.12 -1.32
CA GLU A 164 -11.97 6.52 -1.74
C GLU A 164 -12.22 6.64 -3.26
N SER A 165 -11.44 5.96 -4.09
CA SER A 165 -11.57 5.99 -5.56
C SER A 165 -12.81 5.23 -6.03
N GLY A 166 -13.27 4.22 -5.27
CA GLY A 166 -14.57 3.60 -5.42
C GLY A 166 -15.74 4.56 -5.18
N GLN A 167 -15.47 5.71 -4.53
CA GLN A 167 -16.50 6.71 -4.14
C GLN A 167 -17.62 6.11 -3.30
N ILE A 168 -17.26 5.25 -2.35
CA ILE A 168 -18.18 4.59 -1.45
C ILE A 168 -19.05 5.63 -0.71
N ARG A 169 -20.33 5.40 -0.66
CA ARG A 169 -21.32 6.23 0.04
C ARG A 169 -21.93 5.46 1.21
N ILE A 170 -22.51 6.19 2.15
CA ILE A 170 -23.29 5.58 3.22
C ILE A 170 -24.42 4.74 2.62
N GLY A 171 -24.45 3.45 3.00
CA GLY A 171 -25.47 2.52 2.53
C GLY A 171 -25.05 1.62 1.36
N ASP A 172 -23.90 1.89 0.72
CA ASP A 172 -23.41 1.07 -0.40
C ASP A 172 -23.06 -0.36 0.03
N SER A 173 -23.16 -1.28 -0.92
CA SER A 173 -22.60 -2.62 -0.87
C SER A 173 -21.24 -2.68 -1.56
N VAL A 174 -20.24 -3.25 -0.90
CA VAL A 174 -18.84 -3.29 -1.37
C VAL A 174 -18.33 -4.72 -1.36
N VAL A 175 -17.73 -5.16 -2.45
CA VAL A 175 -17.00 -6.42 -2.51
C VAL A 175 -15.51 -6.18 -2.71
N VAL A 176 -14.66 -6.83 -1.89
CA VAL A 176 -13.20 -6.66 -1.93
C VAL A 176 -12.55 -7.99 -2.30
N PHE A 177 -11.90 -8.02 -3.45
CA PHE A 177 -11.22 -9.20 -4.01
C PHE A 177 -9.76 -9.26 -3.56
N ALA A 178 -9.38 -10.39 -3.01
CA ALA A 178 -8.15 -10.70 -2.30
C ALA A 178 -8.05 -9.99 -0.93
N GLN A 179 -7.93 -10.80 0.13
CA GLN A 179 -7.77 -10.34 1.52
C GLN A 179 -6.30 -10.47 1.99
N GLY A 180 -5.37 -10.13 1.08
CA GLY A 180 -4.00 -9.81 1.46
C GLY A 180 -3.94 -8.48 2.23
N PRO A 181 -2.75 -8.01 2.66
CA PRO A 181 -2.63 -6.80 3.47
C PRO A 181 -3.35 -5.57 2.90
N ILE A 182 -3.26 -5.34 1.58
CA ILE A 182 -3.96 -4.22 0.90
C ILE A 182 -5.48 -4.41 0.94
N GLY A 183 -5.97 -5.61 0.62
CA GLY A 183 -7.40 -5.90 0.63
C GLY A 183 -8.03 -5.83 2.01
N LEU A 184 -7.32 -6.26 3.05
CA LEU A 184 -7.73 -6.09 4.45
C LEU A 184 -7.86 -4.61 4.84
N CYS A 185 -6.90 -3.78 4.41
CA CYS A 185 -7.00 -2.32 4.59
C CYS A 185 -8.14 -1.71 3.76
N ALA A 186 -8.39 -2.20 2.53
CA ALA A 186 -9.52 -1.76 1.72
C ALA A 186 -10.87 -2.12 2.36
N THR A 187 -10.97 -3.31 2.95
CA THR A 187 -12.13 -3.76 3.73
C THR A 187 -12.41 -2.81 4.90
N ALA A 188 -11.37 -2.46 5.69
CA ALA A 188 -11.50 -1.47 6.76
C ALA A 188 -11.88 -0.09 6.23
N GLY A 189 -11.28 0.34 5.12
CA GLY A 189 -11.58 1.61 4.46
C GLY A 189 -13.03 1.69 4.00
N ALA A 190 -13.56 0.63 3.39
CA ALA A 190 -14.96 0.55 2.96
C ALA A 190 -15.92 0.71 4.15
N LYS A 191 -15.64 0.03 5.26
CA LYS A 191 -16.44 0.15 6.49
C LYS A 191 -16.40 1.55 7.07
N LEU A 192 -15.22 2.17 7.11
CA LEU A 192 -15.04 3.55 7.60
C LEU A 192 -15.78 4.58 6.73
N MET A 193 -15.89 4.35 5.43
CA MET A 193 -16.61 5.23 4.52
C MET A 193 -18.14 5.06 4.57
N GLY A 194 -18.63 4.08 5.35
CA GLY A 194 -20.07 3.93 5.60
C GLY A 194 -20.76 2.89 4.71
N ALA A 195 -20.03 1.95 4.12
CA ALA A 195 -20.64 0.82 3.45
C ALA A 195 -21.55 0.05 4.42
N ALA A 196 -22.77 -0.24 3.98
CA ALA A 196 -23.73 -1.01 4.76
C ALA A 196 -23.41 -2.50 4.75
N LEU A 197 -22.85 -2.97 3.64
CA LEU A 197 -22.45 -4.36 3.44
C LEU A 197 -21.04 -4.40 2.85
N VAL A 198 -20.10 -5.08 3.53
CA VAL A 198 -18.74 -5.32 3.05
C VAL A 198 -18.52 -6.83 2.90
N ILE A 199 -18.16 -7.27 1.70
CA ILE A 199 -17.95 -8.68 1.33
C ILE A 199 -16.46 -8.87 1.04
N GLY A 200 -15.78 -9.74 1.80
CA GLY A 200 -14.38 -10.08 1.59
C GLY A 200 -14.21 -11.40 0.81
N ILE A 201 -13.37 -11.41 -0.21
CA ILE A 201 -13.12 -12.59 -1.05
C ILE A 201 -11.65 -13.00 -0.96
N ASP A 202 -11.39 -14.25 -0.57
CA ASP A 202 -10.05 -14.86 -0.60
C ASP A 202 -10.21 -16.40 -0.68
N GLY A 203 -9.10 -17.13 -0.81
CA GLY A 203 -9.04 -18.59 -0.70
C GLY A 203 -8.31 -19.08 0.55
N ASP A 204 -7.85 -18.19 1.41
CA ASP A 204 -7.12 -18.51 2.64
C ASP A 204 -8.00 -18.26 3.87
N ASP A 205 -8.26 -19.31 4.65
CA ASP A 205 -9.17 -19.25 5.81
C ASP A 205 -8.70 -18.27 6.88
N ASN A 206 -7.38 -18.15 7.10
CA ASN A 206 -6.83 -17.18 8.04
C ASN A 206 -7.12 -15.75 7.57
N ARG A 207 -6.91 -15.46 6.27
CA ARG A 207 -7.20 -14.13 5.70
C ARG A 207 -8.69 -13.81 5.75
N LEU A 208 -9.56 -14.78 5.50
CA LEU A 208 -11.00 -14.61 5.63
C LEU A 208 -11.41 -14.33 7.08
N ALA A 209 -10.77 -15.00 8.05
CA ALA A 209 -11.01 -14.71 9.47
C ALA A 209 -10.53 -13.30 9.86
N VAL A 210 -9.37 -12.86 9.34
CA VAL A 210 -8.87 -11.48 9.55
C VAL A 210 -9.79 -10.47 8.87
N SER A 211 -10.28 -10.75 7.66
CA SER A 211 -11.22 -9.91 6.92
C SER A 211 -12.45 -9.55 7.74
N ARG A 212 -13.05 -10.55 8.42
CA ARG A 212 -14.17 -10.29 9.36
C ARG A 212 -13.77 -9.33 10.49
N ARG A 213 -12.58 -9.49 11.06
CA ARG A 213 -12.07 -8.59 12.11
C ARG A 213 -11.79 -7.18 11.59
N MET A 214 -11.46 -7.04 10.30
CA MET A 214 -11.25 -5.74 9.64
C MET A 214 -12.53 -5.09 9.14
N GLY A 215 -13.70 -5.73 9.33
CA GLY A 215 -15.00 -5.12 9.06
C GLY A 215 -15.80 -5.75 7.93
N ALA A 216 -15.38 -6.89 7.36
CA ALA A 216 -16.21 -7.62 6.42
C ALA A 216 -17.42 -8.24 7.15
N ASP A 217 -18.62 -7.98 6.66
CA ASP A 217 -19.87 -8.52 7.18
C ASP A 217 -20.06 -9.97 6.69
N VAL A 218 -19.63 -10.25 5.44
CA VAL A 218 -19.67 -11.56 4.80
C VAL A 218 -18.31 -11.85 4.18
N VAL A 219 -17.89 -13.12 4.18
CA VAL A 219 -16.70 -13.54 3.42
C VAL A 219 -17.03 -14.79 2.59
N PHE A 220 -16.43 -14.89 1.41
CA PHE A 220 -16.53 -16.05 0.54
C PHE A 220 -15.15 -16.60 0.18
N ASP A 221 -15.05 -17.92 0.22
CA ASP A 221 -13.93 -18.65 -0.39
C ASP A 221 -14.24 -18.87 -1.89
N TYR A 222 -13.49 -18.20 -2.75
CA TYR A 222 -13.69 -18.27 -4.20
C TYR A 222 -13.50 -19.68 -4.79
N ARG A 223 -12.90 -20.60 -4.04
CA ARG A 223 -12.75 -22.03 -4.45
C ARG A 223 -14.01 -22.84 -4.24
N GLN A 224 -14.94 -22.34 -3.43
CA GLN A 224 -16.13 -23.07 -3.01
C GLN A 224 -17.42 -22.56 -3.66
N VAL A 225 -17.41 -21.30 -4.14
CA VAL A 225 -18.61 -20.65 -4.68
C VAL A 225 -18.31 -19.88 -5.97
N ASP A 226 -19.33 -19.70 -6.80
CA ASP A 226 -19.32 -18.66 -7.82
C ASP A 226 -19.54 -17.29 -7.14
N VAL A 227 -18.43 -16.55 -6.97
CA VAL A 227 -18.42 -15.29 -6.22
C VAL A 227 -19.39 -14.28 -6.84
N ALA A 228 -19.40 -14.12 -8.17
CA ALA A 228 -20.25 -13.15 -8.83
C ALA A 228 -21.74 -13.47 -8.60
N ALA A 229 -22.12 -14.75 -8.73
CA ALA A 229 -23.49 -15.19 -8.47
C ALA A 229 -23.91 -14.96 -7.01
N GLU A 230 -23.04 -15.30 -6.03
CA GLU A 230 -23.35 -15.10 -4.61
C GLU A 230 -23.43 -13.59 -4.25
N VAL A 231 -22.56 -12.77 -4.81
CA VAL A 231 -22.63 -11.30 -4.61
C VAL A 231 -23.92 -10.73 -5.20
N GLN A 232 -24.28 -11.12 -6.44
CA GLN A 232 -25.53 -10.69 -7.07
C GLN A 232 -26.78 -11.10 -6.27
N LYS A 233 -26.80 -12.34 -5.78
CA LYS A 233 -27.88 -12.86 -4.93
C LYS A 233 -27.98 -12.10 -3.61
N LEU A 234 -26.85 -11.85 -2.94
CA LEU A 234 -26.81 -11.18 -1.64
C LEU A 234 -27.21 -9.71 -1.73
N THR A 235 -26.85 -9.03 -2.83
CA THR A 235 -27.10 -7.59 -3.04
C THR A 235 -28.36 -7.28 -3.85
N GLY A 236 -28.99 -8.31 -4.41
CA GLY A 236 -30.16 -8.14 -5.26
C GLY A 236 -29.86 -7.60 -6.66
N GLY A 237 -28.68 -7.88 -7.21
CA GLY A 237 -28.33 -7.49 -8.59
C GLY A 237 -26.91 -6.99 -8.80
N GLY A 238 -26.04 -7.11 -7.81
CA GLY A 238 -24.62 -6.73 -7.84
C GLY A 238 -24.24 -5.65 -6.83
N ALA A 239 -22.96 -5.56 -6.51
CA ALA A 239 -22.43 -4.58 -5.58
C ALA A 239 -22.34 -3.18 -6.20
N ASP A 240 -22.44 -2.14 -5.38
CA ASP A 240 -22.21 -0.73 -5.79
C ASP A 240 -20.76 -0.50 -6.16
N VAL A 241 -19.83 -1.09 -5.39
CA VAL A 241 -18.39 -0.96 -5.57
C VAL A 241 -17.73 -2.33 -5.47
N ALA A 242 -16.83 -2.62 -6.41
CA ALA A 242 -15.87 -3.72 -6.30
C ALA A 242 -14.46 -3.17 -6.19
N ILE A 243 -13.71 -3.63 -5.19
CA ILE A 243 -12.30 -3.28 -5.02
C ILE A 243 -11.46 -4.50 -5.38
N GLU A 244 -10.58 -4.36 -6.37
CA GLU A 244 -9.65 -5.39 -6.80
C GLU A 244 -8.26 -5.09 -6.24
N ALA A 245 -7.73 -6.01 -5.39
CA ALA A 245 -6.49 -5.79 -4.63
C ALA A 245 -5.43 -6.89 -4.85
N LEU A 246 -5.40 -7.51 -6.03
CA LEU A 246 -4.42 -8.55 -6.39
C LEU A 246 -3.65 -8.26 -7.68
N GLY A 247 -4.35 -7.89 -8.77
CA GLY A 247 -3.73 -7.61 -10.06
C GLY A 247 -3.69 -8.81 -11.01
N THR A 248 -4.75 -9.63 -11.05
CA THR A 248 -4.87 -10.73 -12.01
C THR A 248 -6.09 -10.55 -12.92
N GLN A 249 -6.04 -11.15 -14.12
CA GLN A 249 -7.21 -11.17 -15.02
C GLN A 249 -8.44 -11.78 -14.32
N MET A 250 -8.25 -12.85 -13.57
CA MET A 250 -9.34 -13.55 -12.90
C MET A 250 -10.03 -12.67 -11.85
N THR A 251 -9.26 -11.99 -10.98
CA THR A 251 -9.84 -11.14 -9.95
C THR A 251 -10.48 -9.88 -10.54
N PHE A 252 -9.88 -9.31 -11.58
CA PHE A 252 -10.46 -8.17 -12.31
C PHE A 252 -11.80 -8.52 -12.94
N GLU A 253 -11.87 -9.65 -13.66
CA GLU A 253 -13.09 -10.11 -14.29
C GLU A 253 -14.17 -10.44 -13.26
N SER A 254 -13.82 -11.16 -12.19
CA SER A 254 -14.76 -11.50 -11.12
C SER A 254 -15.28 -10.25 -10.42
N ALA A 255 -14.42 -9.25 -10.21
CA ALA A 255 -14.81 -7.98 -9.63
C ALA A 255 -15.81 -7.23 -10.54
N LEU A 256 -15.54 -7.18 -11.85
CA LEU A 256 -16.43 -6.54 -12.81
C LEU A 256 -17.80 -7.25 -12.88
N ARG A 257 -17.82 -8.60 -12.90
CA ARG A 257 -19.04 -9.42 -12.91
C ARG A 257 -19.88 -9.31 -11.63
N SER A 258 -19.24 -8.91 -10.53
CA SER A 258 -19.93 -8.72 -9.24
C SER A 258 -20.62 -7.36 -9.12
N LEU A 259 -20.40 -6.44 -10.04
CA LEU A 259 -21.00 -5.10 -10.02
C LEU A 259 -22.44 -5.12 -10.54
N ARG A 260 -23.27 -4.26 -9.96
CA ARG A 260 -24.54 -3.86 -10.60
C ARG A 260 -24.27 -2.92 -11.79
N PRO A 261 -25.22 -2.75 -12.71
CA PRO A 261 -25.14 -1.66 -13.70
C PRO A 261 -24.92 -0.30 -13.00
N GLY A 262 -24.04 0.52 -13.56
CA GLY A 262 -23.63 1.80 -12.98
C GLY A 262 -22.67 1.69 -11.78
N GLY A 263 -22.22 0.49 -11.42
CA GLY A 263 -21.25 0.25 -10.34
C GLY A 263 -19.83 0.68 -10.68
N THR A 264 -18.99 0.80 -9.65
CA THR A 264 -17.57 1.22 -9.78
C THR A 264 -16.63 0.07 -9.48
N LEU A 265 -15.71 -0.26 -10.40
CA LEU A 265 -14.54 -1.08 -10.14
C LEU A 265 -13.35 -0.18 -9.76
N SER A 266 -12.88 -0.29 -8.53
CA SER A 266 -11.66 0.34 -8.05
C SER A 266 -10.54 -0.68 -8.04
N SER A 267 -9.55 -0.53 -8.91
CA SER A 267 -8.44 -1.46 -9.07
C SER A 267 -7.16 -0.91 -8.44
N LEU A 268 -6.63 -1.67 -7.50
CA LEU A 268 -5.37 -1.42 -6.79
C LEU A 268 -4.26 -2.38 -7.22
N GLY A 269 -4.63 -3.44 -7.92
CA GLY A 269 -3.71 -4.50 -8.31
C GLY A 269 -2.66 -4.04 -9.31
N VAL A 270 -1.47 -4.65 -9.25
CA VAL A 270 -0.39 -4.47 -10.21
C VAL A 270 -0.44 -5.63 -11.21
N TYR A 271 -0.74 -5.33 -12.47
CA TYR A 271 -0.91 -6.35 -13.51
C TYR A 271 0.41 -6.58 -14.24
N SER A 272 0.83 -7.83 -14.32
CA SER A 272 2.05 -8.26 -15.04
C SER A 272 1.78 -8.87 -16.42
N GLY A 273 0.57 -8.77 -16.95
CA GLY A 273 0.17 -9.37 -18.23
C GLY A 273 -0.86 -8.55 -18.98
N LYS A 274 -1.47 -9.17 -20.01
CA LYS A 274 -2.57 -8.54 -20.75
C LYS A 274 -3.84 -8.59 -19.90
N LEU A 275 -4.48 -7.44 -19.74
CA LEU A 275 -5.80 -7.31 -19.17
C LEU A 275 -6.85 -7.25 -20.28
N GLN A 276 -7.88 -8.09 -20.16
CA GLN A 276 -8.99 -8.14 -21.11
C GLN A 276 -10.30 -7.78 -20.41
N LEU A 277 -11.15 -7.04 -21.09
CA LEU A 277 -12.51 -6.75 -20.67
C LEU A 277 -13.48 -7.72 -21.35
N PRO A 278 -14.06 -8.69 -20.62
CA PRO A 278 -15.05 -9.59 -21.19
C PRO A 278 -16.30 -8.81 -21.65
N TYR A 279 -16.74 -9.07 -22.87
CA TYR A 279 -17.86 -8.37 -23.51
C TYR A 279 -19.14 -8.37 -22.67
N ASP A 280 -19.51 -9.52 -22.12
CA ASP A 280 -20.70 -9.71 -21.30
C ASP A 280 -20.59 -9.03 -19.93
N ALA A 281 -19.45 -9.18 -19.21
CA ALA A 281 -19.20 -8.52 -17.94
C ALA A 281 -19.15 -6.99 -18.06
N PHE A 282 -18.71 -6.50 -19.21
CA PHE A 282 -18.65 -5.08 -19.53
C PHE A 282 -19.98 -4.54 -20.10
N ALA A 283 -21.00 -5.39 -20.20
CA ALA A 283 -22.31 -5.08 -20.82
C ALA A 283 -22.18 -4.41 -22.20
N ALA A 284 -21.26 -4.91 -23.03
CA ALA A 284 -20.92 -4.34 -24.35
C ALA A 284 -20.50 -2.85 -24.32
N GLY A 285 -20.01 -2.35 -23.16
CA GLY A 285 -19.70 -0.94 -22.98
C GLY A 285 -20.91 -0.06 -22.61
N LEU A 286 -22.07 -0.66 -22.34
CA LEU A 286 -23.33 0.05 -22.09
C LEU A 286 -23.84 -0.11 -20.66
N GLY A 287 -23.01 -0.64 -19.75
CA GLY A 287 -23.38 -0.89 -18.35
C GLY A 287 -23.17 0.33 -17.42
N ASP A 288 -22.80 1.49 -17.94
CA ASP A 288 -22.49 2.71 -17.17
C ASP A 288 -21.42 2.51 -16.07
N HIS A 289 -20.60 1.46 -16.19
CA HIS A 289 -19.56 1.14 -15.22
C HIS A 289 -18.44 2.20 -15.20
N ARG A 290 -17.92 2.46 -14.02
CA ARG A 290 -16.67 3.21 -13.83
C ARG A 290 -15.55 2.25 -13.49
N ILE A 291 -14.43 2.36 -14.18
CA ILE A 291 -13.19 1.62 -13.87
C ILE A 291 -12.13 2.65 -13.51
N VAL A 292 -11.65 2.58 -12.27
CA VAL A 292 -10.66 3.51 -11.73
C VAL A 292 -9.45 2.74 -11.23
N THR A 293 -8.27 3.20 -11.59
CA THR A 293 -7.00 2.66 -11.08
C THR A 293 -6.38 3.64 -10.11
N SER A 294 -5.74 3.16 -9.06
CA SER A 294 -5.06 3.99 -8.08
C SER A 294 -3.71 3.40 -7.69
N LEU A 295 -2.66 4.21 -7.79
CA LEU A 295 -1.41 3.94 -7.08
C LEU A 295 -1.50 4.58 -5.69
N CYS A 296 -0.79 4.02 -4.71
CA CYS A 296 -0.72 4.49 -3.33
C CYS A 296 -0.66 6.04 -3.25
N PRO A 297 -1.59 6.71 -2.61
CA PRO A 297 -1.43 8.12 -2.29
C PRO A 297 -0.37 8.31 -1.21
N GLY A 298 0.42 9.39 -1.32
CA GLY A 298 1.49 9.67 -0.38
C GLY A 298 1.53 11.13 0.05
N GLY A 299 2.70 11.53 0.53
CA GLY A 299 2.96 12.87 1.04
C GLY A 299 2.51 13.07 2.49
N LYS A 300 3.05 14.10 3.09
CA LYS A 300 2.89 14.45 4.51
C LYS A 300 1.44 14.49 4.99
N GLU A 301 0.56 15.17 4.24
CA GLU A 301 -0.83 15.35 4.68
C GLU A 301 -1.62 14.04 4.65
N ARG A 302 -1.34 13.16 3.69
CA ARG A 302 -1.93 11.81 3.66
C ARG A 302 -1.55 11.04 4.92
N MET A 303 -0.28 11.01 5.27
CA MET A 303 0.22 10.31 6.47
C MET A 303 -0.38 10.89 7.75
N ARG A 304 -0.43 12.23 7.87
CA ARG A 304 -1.03 12.90 9.02
C ARG A 304 -2.50 12.48 9.22
N ARG A 305 -3.30 12.50 8.15
CA ARG A 305 -4.72 12.13 8.23
C ARG A 305 -4.93 10.66 8.58
N LEU A 306 -4.10 9.75 8.06
CA LEU A 306 -4.18 8.34 8.40
C LEU A 306 -3.79 8.07 9.85
N MET A 307 -2.81 8.80 10.40
CA MET A 307 -2.49 8.71 11.83
C MET A 307 -3.66 9.11 12.72
N GLU A 308 -4.50 10.09 12.34
CA GLU A 308 -5.71 10.43 13.12
C GLU A 308 -6.72 9.27 13.16
N VAL A 309 -6.83 8.47 12.09
CA VAL A 309 -7.71 7.27 12.07
C VAL A 309 -7.27 6.26 13.15
N VAL A 310 -5.96 6.03 13.26
CA VAL A 310 -5.37 5.13 14.26
C VAL A 310 -5.45 5.73 15.66
N ARG A 311 -5.09 7.01 15.81
CA ARG A 311 -5.10 7.75 17.06
C ARG A 311 -6.47 7.71 17.77
N HIS A 312 -7.54 7.81 16.98
CA HIS A 312 -8.91 7.74 17.47
C HIS A 312 -9.47 6.30 17.51
N GLY A 313 -8.62 5.28 17.40
CA GLY A 313 -9.00 3.87 17.55
C GLY A 313 -10.00 3.36 16.51
N ARG A 314 -10.04 3.98 15.32
CA ARG A 314 -10.97 3.58 14.27
C ARG A 314 -10.55 2.28 13.57
N VAL A 315 -9.25 2.04 13.47
CA VAL A 315 -8.65 0.79 12.95
C VAL A 315 -7.39 0.49 13.75
N ASP A 316 -7.16 -0.79 14.02
CA ASP A 316 -5.94 -1.31 14.63
C ASP A 316 -5.19 -2.16 13.60
N PHE A 317 -4.15 -1.58 13.01
CA PHE A 317 -3.31 -2.25 12.02
C PHE A 317 -2.23 -3.15 12.62
N THR A 318 -1.94 -3.06 13.93
CA THR A 318 -0.91 -3.89 14.58
C THR A 318 -1.19 -5.37 14.43
N LYS A 319 -2.47 -5.75 14.30
CA LYS A 319 -2.92 -7.14 14.06
C LYS A 319 -2.49 -7.71 12.71
N LEU A 320 -2.07 -6.86 11.77
CA LEU A 320 -1.55 -7.27 10.48
C LEU A 320 -0.02 -7.52 10.51
N LEU A 321 0.69 -6.95 11.49
CA LEU A 321 2.12 -7.22 11.73
C LEU A 321 2.26 -8.57 12.45
N THR A 322 2.40 -9.64 11.68
CA THR A 322 2.43 -11.00 12.24
C THR A 322 3.82 -11.45 12.68
N HIS A 323 4.87 -10.91 12.05
CA HIS A 323 6.25 -11.31 12.28
C HIS A 323 7.18 -10.10 12.32
N THR A 324 8.27 -10.22 13.09
CA THR A 324 9.31 -9.19 13.17
C THR A 324 10.68 -9.85 13.10
N PHE A 325 11.58 -9.29 12.28
CA PHE A 325 12.95 -9.74 12.14
C PHE A 325 13.91 -8.56 12.28
N PRO A 326 15.13 -8.79 12.78
CA PRO A 326 16.22 -7.82 12.64
C PRO A 326 16.67 -7.77 11.17
N LEU A 327 17.27 -6.64 10.78
CA LEU A 327 17.73 -6.41 9.39
C LEU A 327 18.68 -7.49 8.89
N GLU A 328 19.57 -7.98 9.75
CA GLU A 328 20.55 -9.03 9.42
C GLU A 328 19.90 -10.36 9.02
N LYS A 329 18.66 -10.58 9.43
CA LYS A 329 17.87 -11.78 9.08
C LYS A 329 16.82 -11.53 8.01
N ILE A 330 16.94 -10.47 7.24
CA ILE A 330 15.92 -10.08 6.25
C ILE A 330 15.70 -11.15 5.16
N GLN A 331 16.71 -11.93 4.81
CA GLN A 331 16.56 -13.03 3.85
C GLN A 331 15.61 -14.13 4.37
N ASP A 332 15.64 -14.40 5.69
CA ASP A 332 14.69 -15.33 6.32
C ASP A 332 13.27 -14.74 6.30
N ALA A 333 13.15 -13.45 6.56
CA ALA A 333 11.91 -12.71 6.48
C ALA A 333 11.30 -12.75 5.06
N TYR A 334 12.11 -12.58 4.02
CA TYR A 334 11.67 -12.71 2.62
C TYR A 334 11.23 -14.14 2.28
N ARG A 335 11.93 -15.16 2.77
CA ARG A 335 11.52 -16.56 2.57
C ARG A 335 10.17 -16.86 3.23
N LEU A 336 9.97 -16.41 4.47
CA LEU A 336 8.70 -16.55 5.18
C LEU A 336 7.57 -15.85 4.44
N PHE A 337 7.76 -14.56 4.10
CA PHE A 337 6.74 -13.74 3.46
C PHE A 337 6.41 -14.24 2.05
N GLY A 338 7.42 -14.57 1.25
CA GLY A 338 7.25 -15.12 -0.11
C GLY A 338 6.63 -16.51 -0.15
N GLY A 339 6.91 -17.34 0.86
CA GLY A 339 6.36 -18.68 1.03
C GLY A 339 4.92 -18.70 1.56
N ARG A 340 4.39 -17.56 2.03
CA ARG A 340 3.06 -17.44 2.65
C ARG A 340 2.80 -18.48 3.75
N SER A 341 3.86 -18.83 4.49
CA SER A 341 3.79 -19.82 5.58
C SER A 341 3.49 -19.17 6.92
N ASP A 342 3.16 -19.99 7.93
CA ASP A 342 2.95 -19.56 9.32
C ASP A 342 1.93 -18.42 9.50
N GLY A 343 0.90 -18.37 8.65
CA GLY A 343 -0.14 -17.34 8.74
C GLY A 343 0.34 -15.91 8.49
N VAL A 344 1.49 -15.74 7.81
CA VAL A 344 2.10 -14.42 7.56
C VAL A 344 1.17 -13.50 6.79
N LEU A 345 0.99 -12.28 7.30
CA LEU A 345 0.32 -11.18 6.62
C LEU A 345 1.30 -10.06 6.28
N LYS A 346 2.01 -9.55 7.27
CA LYS A 346 3.01 -8.49 7.11
C LYS A 346 4.21 -8.77 8.01
N VAL A 347 5.40 -8.54 7.49
CA VAL A 347 6.66 -8.75 8.21
C VAL A 347 7.31 -7.39 8.46
N ALA A 348 7.54 -7.09 9.74
CA ALA A 348 8.29 -5.92 10.17
C ALA A 348 9.79 -6.23 10.22
N ILE A 349 10.61 -5.25 9.85
CA ILE A 349 12.06 -5.29 9.92
C ILE A 349 12.55 -4.18 10.84
N LYS A 350 13.38 -4.52 11.82
CA LYS A 350 14.06 -3.59 12.72
C LYS A 350 15.53 -3.50 12.32
N PRO A 351 15.94 -2.36 11.73
CA PRO A 351 17.34 -2.13 11.39
C PRO A 351 18.23 -1.94 12.61
#